data_3cd7f9fa49917fb696edbb2acc03246b
#
_entry.id   3cd7f9fa49917fb696edbb2acc03246b
#
_cell.length_a   1.000
_cell.length_b   1.000
_cell.length_c   1.000
_cell.angle_alpha   90.00
_cell.angle_beta   90.00
_cell.angle_gamma   90.00
#
_symmetry.space_group_name_H-M   'P 1'
#
loop_
_entity.id
_entity.type
_entity.pdbx_description
1 polymer ?
#
loop_
_entity_poly.entity_id
_entity_poly.type
_entity_poly.pdbx_seq_one_letter_code
_entity_poly.pdbx_strand_id
1 'polypeptide(L)'
;WRAAKPETDLLAIEPSFSLAQECRNKDLKVVESIAENVIGYNNYADLVVCFEVLEHVDNPLEFITLLKKMVRPGGYLFISTLCIDGFDLQMLWDKSSQISPPHHINFCSIKGFEILFQRAGLTDVQISTPGKLDVDIVQNQIKKNPDIVSNNFIRNMLSDDNKSIEFQNFLSANQLSSHAWIIGKNNG
;
A
#
# COMPACT_ATOMS: atom_id res chain seq x y z
N TRP A 1 -12.88 1.82 -10.74
CA TRP A 1 -12.45 2.70 -11.83
C TRP A 1 -13.45 2.69 -13.00
N ARG A 2 -13.78 1.54 -13.55
CA ARG A 2 -14.70 1.42 -14.71
C ARG A 2 -16.04 2.13 -14.49
N ALA A 3 -16.62 2.07 -13.30
CA ALA A 3 -17.87 2.75 -12.99
C ALA A 3 -17.76 4.30 -13.07
N ALA A 4 -16.58 4.85 -12.75
CA ALA A 4 -16.33 6.29 -12.78
C ALA A 4 -15.77 6.79 -14.11
N LYS A 5 -15.12 5.89 -14.89
CA LYS A 5 -14.43 6.19 -16.15
C LYS A 5 -14.64 5.03 -17.12
N PRO A 6 -15.85 4.88 -17.72
CA PRO A 6 -16.19 3.71 -18.57
C PRO A 6 -15.32 3.57 -19.82
N GLU A 7 -14.79 4.70 -20.33
CA GLU A 7 -13.94 4.77 -21.53
C GLU A 7 -12.50 4.32 -21.28
N THR A 8 -12.10 4.06 -20.02
CA THR A 8 -10.73 3.67 -19.68
C THR A 8 -10.46 2.24 -20.15
N ASP A 9 -9.38 2.04 -20.93
CA ASP A 9 -8.88 0.69 -21.23
C ASP A 9 -8.16 0.15 -19.98
N LEU A 10 -8.68 -0.95 -19.44
CA LEU A 10 -8.18 -1.54 -18.19
C LEU A 10 -7.61 -2.93 -18.48
N LEU A 11 -6.39 -3.16 -18.03
CA LEU A 11 -5.71 -4.44 -18.03
C LEU A 11 -5.39 -4.84 -16.60
N ALA A 12 -5.79 -6.03 -16.19
CA ALA A 12 -5.40 -6.65 -14.93
C ALA A 12 -4.25 -7.64 -15.15
N ILE A 13 -3.30 -7.67 -14.24
CA ILE A 13 -2.29 -8.73 -14.11
C ILE A 13 -2.61 -9.43 -12.80
N GLU A 14 -2.97 -10.70 -12.85
CA GLU A 14 -3.44 -11.45 -11.68
C GLU A 14 -2.99 -12.92 -11.78
N PRO A 15 -2.12 -13.38 -10.86
CA PRO A 15 -1.61 -14.76 -10.89
C PRO A 15 -2.61 -15.82 -10.43
N SER A 16 -3.60 -15.44 -9.59
CA SER A 16 -4.60 -16.39 -9.10
C SER A 16 -5.65 -16.67 -10.17
N PHE A 17 -5.80 -17.92 -10.56
CA PHE A 17 -6.83 -18.35 -11.53
C PHE A 17 -8.24 -17.89 -11.12
N SER A 18 -8.61 -18.06 -9.85
CA SER A 18 -9.95 -17.69 -9.36
C SER A 18 -10.19 -16.17 -9.42
N LEU A 19 -9.20 -15.36 -9.02
CA LEU A 19 -9.32 -13.90 -9.06
C LEU A 19 -9.23 -13.36 -10.49
N ALA A 20 -8.40 -13.98 -11.35
CA ALA A 20 -8.37 -13.68 -12.77
C ALA A 20 -9.74 -13.94 -13.44
N GLN A 21 -10.42 -15.03 -13.05
CA GLN A 21 -11.77 -15.32 -13.55
C GLN A 21 -12.79 -14.28 -13.06
N GLU A 22 -12.69 -13.82 -11.82
CA GLU A 22 -13.53 -12.72 -11.31
C GLU A 22 -13.31 -11.41 -12.08
N CYS A 23 -12.06 -11.11 -12.42
CA CYS A 23 -11.75 -9.96 -13.27
C CYS A 23 -12.36 -10.08 -14.66
N ARG A 24 -12.30 -11.26 -15.28
CA ARG A 24 -12.95 -11.54 -16.60
C ARG A 24 -14.47 -11.40 -16.51
N ASN A 25 -15.08 -11.86 -15.43
CA ASN A 25 -16.52 -11.72 -15.18
C ASN A 25 -16.97 -10.25 -15.03
N LYS A 26 -16.02 -9.34 -14.78
CA LYS A 26 -16.23 -7.89 -14.77
C LYS A 26 -15.81 -7.21 -16.08
N ASP A 27 -15.68 -7.98 -17.16
CA ASP A 27 -15.28 -7.52 -18.50
C ASP A 27 -13.91 -6.82 -18.53
N LEU A 28 -12.97 -7.24 -17.66
CA LEU A 28 -11.60 -6.77 -17.71
C LEU A 28 -10.75 -7.66 -18.64
N LYS A 29 -9.84 -7.04 -19.38
CA LYS A 29 -8.71 -7.77 -19.99
C LYS A 29 -7.81 -8.27 -18.87
N VAL A 30 -7.39 -9.53 -18.92
CA VAL A 30 -6.59 -10.14 -17.85
C VAL A 30 -5.40 -10.90 -18.45
N VAL A 31 -4.22 -10.60 -17.92
CA VAL A 31 -3.03 -11.44 -18.06
C VAL A 31 -2.91 -12.27 -16.78
N GLU A 32 -3.14 -13.58 -16.88
CA GLU A 32 -3.03 -14.52 -15.75
C GLU A 32 -1.58 -14.92 -15.56
N SER A 33 -0.85 -14.10 -14.80
CA SER A 33 0.58 -14.24 -14.55
C SER A 33 1.02 -13.39 -13.35
N ILE A 34 2.18 -13.71 -12.78
CA ILE A 34 2.89 -12.76 -11.91
C ILE A 34 3.49 -11.63 -12.78
N ALA A 35 3.66 -10.45 -12.19
CA ALA A 35 4.11 -9.27 -12.92
C ALA A 35 5.49 -9.46 -13.58
N GLU A 36 6.37 -10.24 -12.94
CA GLU A 36 7.73 -10.55 -13.41
C GLU A 36 7.77 -11.32 -14.74
N ASN A 37 6.74 -12.09 -15.05
CA ASN A 37 6.65 -12.92 -16.26
C ASN A 37 5.86 -12.24 -17.39
N VAL A 38 5.35 -11.02 -17.18
CA VAL A 38 4.56 -10.30 -18.18
C VAL A 38 5.48 -9.66 -19.21
N ILE A 39 5.26 -9.97 -20.49
CA ILE A 39 6.06 -9.50 -21.62
C ILE A 39 5.17 -8.67 -22.58
N GLY A 40 5.77 -7.66 -23.23
CA GLY A 40 5.10 -6.90 -24.28
C GLY A 40 4.33 -5.66 -23.81
N TYR A 41 4.41 -5.31 -22.52
CA TYR A 41 3.71 -4.15 -21.96
C TYR A 41 4.65 -3.02 -21.51
N ASN A 42 5.86 -2.95 -22.07
CA ASN A 42 6.77 -1.81 -21.80
C ASN A 42 6.19 -0.52 -22.39
N ASN A 43 6.24 0.55 -21.61
CA ASN A 43 5.71 1.88 -21.99
C ASN A 43 4.24 1.83 -22.44
N TYR A 44 3.47 0.94 -21.85
CA TYR A 44 2.09 0.66 -22.28
C TYR A 44 1.06 1.55 -21.60
N ALA A 45 1.14 1.70 -20.29
CA ALA A 45 0.07 2.29 -19.48
C ALA A 45 0.34 3.76 -19.13
N ASP A 46 -0.71 4.58 -19.14
CA ASP A 46 -0.70 5.93 -18.57
C ASP A 46 -0.52 5.91 -17.05
N LEU A 47 -1.11 4.91 -16.42
CA LEU A 47 -1.08 4.67 -14.99
C LEU A 47 -0.97 3.16 -14.72
N VAL A 48 0.04 2.77 -13.97
CA VAL A 48 0.13 1.44 -13.36
C VAL A 48 -0.25 1.57 -11.89
N VAL A 49 -1.14 0.69 -11.42
CA VAL A 49 -1.55 0.64 -10.02
C VAL A 49 -1.22 -0.73 -9.42
N CYS A 50 -0.73 -0.72 -8.18
CA CYS A 50 -0.40 -1.93 -7.45
C CYS A 50 -0.85 -1.76 -6.00
N PHE A 51 -1.74 -2.65 -5.52
CA PHE A 51 -2.34 -2.55 -4.20
C PHE A 51 -1.89 -3.72 -3.33
N GLU A 52 -1.30 -3.43 -2.18
CA GLU A 52 -0.95 -4.40 -1.12
C GLU A 52 -0.15 -5.61 -1.67
N VAL A 53 0.93 -5.33 -2.42
CA VAL A 53 1.83 -6.36 -2.96
C VAL A 53 3.29 -6.11 -2.56
N LEU A 54 3.69 -4.84 -2.41
CA LEU A 54 5.10 -4.48 -2.19
C LEU A 54 5.68 -5.08 -0.90
N GLU A 55 4.85 -5.26 0.11
CA GLU A 55 5.21 -5.90 1.38
C GLU A 55 5.50 -7.39 1.27
N HIS A 56 5.10 -8.03 0.16
CA HIS A 56 5.24 -9.48 -0.06
C HIS A 56 6.39 -9.86 -0.98
N VAL A 57 6.97 -8.93 -1.73
CA VAL A 57 7.97 -9.23 -2.77
C VAL A 57 9.36 -9.40 -2.17
N ASP A 58 10.17 -10.29 -2.77
CA ASP A 58 11.56 -10.54 -2.30
C ASP A 58 12.47 -9.34 -2.51
N ASN A 59 12.32 -8.60 -3.61
CA ASN A 59 13.14 -7.44 -3.95
C ASN A 59 12.28 -6.23 -4.36
N PRO A 60 11.93 -5.35 -3.42
CA PRO A 60 11.08 -4.18 -3.69
C PRO A 60 11.61 -3.26 -4.79
N LEU A 61 12.93 -3.07 -4.87
CA LEU A 61 13.53 -2.19 -5.88
C LEU A 61 13.38 -2.78 -7.29
N GLU A 62 13.63 -4.06 -7.46
CA GLU A 62 13.44 -4.75 -8.75
C GLU A 62 11.98 -4.73 -9.17
N PHE A 63 11.08 -4.98 -8.23
CA PHE A 63 9.64 -4.97 -8.48
C PHE A 63 9.14 -3.58 -8.91
N ILE A 64 9.51 -2.51 -8.20
CA ILE A 64 9.15 -1.14 -8.59
C ILE A 64 9.75 -0.78 -9.97
N THR A 65 11.00 -1.20 -10.22
CA THR A 65 11.66 -0.97 -11.52
C THR A 65 10.93 -1.70 -12.66
N LEU A 66 10.45 -2.90 -12.40
CA LEU A 66 9.63 -3.67 -13.35
C LEU A 66 8.31 -2.96 -13.64
N LEU A 67 7.57 -2.55 -12.60
CA LEU A 67 6.31 -1.82 -12.78
C LEU A 67 6.53 -0.48 -13.51
N LYS A 68 7.62 0.24 -13.20
CA LYS A 68 7.98 1.47 -13.92
C LYS A 68 8.14 1.23 -15.42
N LYS A 69 8.74 0.10 -15.84
CA LYS A 69 8.90 -0.23 -17.27
C LYS A 69 7.57 -0.33 -18.01
N MET A 70 6.50 -0.72 -17.31
CA MET A 70 5.15 -0.80 -17.90
C MET A 70 4.51 0.58 -18.06
N VAL A 71 4.95 1.57 -17.28
CA VAL A 71 4.48 2.96 -17.36
C VAL A 71 5.13 3.66 -18.54
N ARG A 72 4.36 4.30 -19.41
CA ARG A 72 4.89 5.11 -20.49
C ARG A 72 5.64 6.36 -19.99
N PRO A 73 6.55 6.96 -20.78
CA PRO A 73 7.11 8.27 -20.45
C PRO A 73 6.02 9.32 -20.22
N GLY A 74 6.11 10.06 -19.13
CA GLY A 74 5.10 11.02 -18.67
C GLY A 74 3.95 10.40 -17.86
N GLY A 75 3.84 9.09 -17.79
CA GLY A 75 2.83 8.36 -17.00
C GLY A 75 3.22 8.22 -15.52
N TYR A 76 2.39 7.52 -14.75
CA TYR A 76 2.51 7.41 -13.30
C TYR A 76 2.47 5.96 -12.81
N LEU A 77 3.24 5.67 -11.77
CA LEU A 77 3.12 4.47 -10.96
C LEU A 77 2.52 4.83 -9.61
N PHE A 78 1.44 4.14 -9.23
CA PHE A 78 0.82 4.24 -7.92
C PHE A 78 0.94 2.90 -7.18
N ILE A 79 1.39 2.94 -5.93
CA ILE A 79 1.47 1.76 -5.05
C ILE A 79 0.78 2.08 -3.73
N SER A 80 -0.05 1.14 -3.23
CA SER A 80 -0.42 1.12 -1.82
C SER A 80 0.26 -0.05 -1.12
N THR A 81 0.67 0.15 0.12
CA THR A 81 1.38 -0.85 0.93
C THR A 81 1.45 -0.43 2.40
N LEU A 82 1.99 -1.30 3.24
CA LEU A 82 2.25 -1.02 4.66
C LEU A 82 3.43 -0.06 4.85
N CYS A 83 3.29 0.85 5.83
CA CYS A 83 4.33 1.78 6.26
C CYS A 83 4.69 1.55 7.71
N ILE A 84 5.97 1.28 7.98
CA ILE A 84 6.44 0.98 9.35
C ILE A 84 6.29 2.18 10.31
N ASP A 85 6.25 3.41 9.79
CA ASP A 85 6.09 4.62 10.60
C ASP A 85 4.65 4.77 11.16
N GLY A 86 3.73 3.88 10.76
CA GLY A 86 2.33 3.92 11.16
C GLY A 86 2.11 3.60 12.64
N PHE A 87 1.12 4.30 13.22
CA PHE A 87 0.82 4.26 14.65
C PHE A 87 0.59 2.86 15.18
N ASP A 88 -0.24 2.05 14.53
CA ASP A 88 -0.57 0.71 15.00
C ASP A 88 0.64 -0.23 14.96
N LEU A 89 1.49 -0.14 13.93
CA LEU A 89 2.74 -0.90 13.84
C LEU A 89 3.73 -0.47 14.91
N GLN A 90 3.89 0.84 15.15
CA GLN A 90 4.77 1.37 16.20
C GLN A 90 4.29 1.01 17.61
N MET A 91 2.97 0.97 17.83
CA MET A 91 2.39 0.65 19.14
C MET A 91 2.40 -0.85 19.46
N LEU A 92 2.15 -1.68 18.47
CA LEU A 92 1.97 -3.12 18.67
C LEU A 92 3.24 -3.93 18.36
N TRP A 93 4.07 -3.45 17.43
CA TRP A 93 5.31 -4.07 16.99
C TRP A 93 5.13 -5.58 16.70
N ASP A 94 5.87 -6.44 17.38
CA ASP A 94 5.83 -7.91 17.26
C ASP A 94 4.46 -8.54 17.58
N LYS A 95 3.55 -7.77 18.13
CA LYS A 95 2.17 -8.18 18.44
C LYS A 95 1.16 -7.72 17.38
N SER A 96 1.61 -6.97 16.39
CA SER A 96 0.78 -6.61 15.25
C SER A 96 0.56 -7.82 14.36
N SER A 97 -0.69 -8.07 13.96
CA SER A 97 -1.02 -9.08 12.96
C SER A 97 -0.47 -8.77 11.58
N GLN A 98 -0.08 -7.52 11.34
CA GLN A 98 0.57 -7.09 10.10
C GLN A 98 2.04 -7.55 10.02
N ILE A 99 2.70 -7.73 11.17
CA ILE A 99 4.07 -8.29 11.21
C ILE A 99 3.95 -9.81 11.24
N SER A 100 3.77 -10.41 10.08
CA SER A 100 3.43 -11.83 9.92
C SER A 100 4.32 -12.55 8.89
N PRO A 101 5.63 -12.73 9.19
CA PRO A 101 6.49 -13.51 8.29
C PRO A 101 5.98 -14.96 8.18
N PRO A 102 6.10 -15.60 7.00
CA PRO A 102 6.78 -15.11 5.80
C PRO A 102 5.89 -14.28 4.84
N HIS A 103 4.68 -13.89 5.23
CA HIS A 103 3.77 -13.18 4.33
C HIS A 103 4.19 -11.73 4.09
N HIS A 104 4.33 -10.94 5.16
CA HIS A 104 4.82 -9.58 5.07
C HIS A 104 6.30 -9.55 5.46
N ILE A 105 7.17 -9.25 4.51
CA ILE A 105 8.63 -9.25 4.68
C ILE A 105 9.28 -7.89 4.46
N ASN A 106 8.55 -6.93 3.86
CA ASN A 106 9.03 -5.58 3.64
C ASN A 106 8.21 -4.54 4.39
N PHE A 107 8.88 -3.78 5.24
CA PHE A 107 8.29 -2.68 6.00
C PHE A 107 9.14 -1.43 5.80
N CYS A 108 8.78 -0.62 4.81
CA CYS A 108 9.49 0.61 4.54
C CYS A 108 8.92 1.78 5.35
N SER A 109 9.79 2.71 5.72
CA SER A 109 9.43 4.03 6.23
C SER A 109 9.04 4.96 5.07
N ILE A 110 8.45 6.11 5.37
CA ILE A 110 8.20 7.18 4.38
C ILE A 110 9.50 7.49 3.62
N LYS A 111 10.60 7.66 4.34
CA LYS A 111 11.92 7.94 3.72
C LYS A 111 12.42 6.77 2.88
N GLY A 112 12.15 5.55 3.31
CA GLY A 112 12.47 4.33 2.56
C GLY A 112 11.75 4.30 1.21
N PHE A 113 10.46 4.63 1.16
CA PHE A 113 9.69 4.71 -0.10
C PHE A 113 10.23 5.78 -1.04
N GLU A 114 10.55 6.98 -0.55
CA GLU A 114 11.17 8.02 -1.37
C GLU A 114 12.45 7.51 -2.06
N ILE A 115 13.34 6.87 -1.28
CA ILE A 115 14.61 6.34 -1.78
C ILE A 115 14.36 5.22 -2.81
N LEU A 116 13.44 4.29 -2.55
CA LEU A 116 13.11 3.19 -3.46
C LEU A 116 12.60 3.71 -4.80
N PHE A 117 11.65 4.65 -4.79
CA PHE A 117 11.08 5.22 -6.00
C PHE A 117 12.12 6.00 -6.79
N GLN A 118 12.94 6.81 -6.12
CA GLN A 118 14.04 7.54 -6.77
C GLN A 118 15.08 6.60 -7.38
N ARG A 119 15.47 5.53 -6.68
CA ARG A 119 16.41 4.53 -7.20
C ARG A 119 15.83 3.74 -8.37
N ALA A 120 14.53 3.51 -8.42
CA ALA A 120 13.84 2.95 -9.57
C ALA A 120 13.76 3.93 -10.76
N GLY A 121 14.19 5.19 -10.59
CA GLY A 121 14.17 6.24 -11.62
C GLY A 121 12.80 6.90 -11.80
N LEU A 122 11.95 6.90 -10.75
CA LEU A 122 10.73 7.67 -10.69
C LEU A 122 11.01 9.05 -10.08
N THR A 123 10.28 10.05 -10.54
CA THR A 123 10.39 11.45 -10.08
C THR A 123 9.06 11.94 -9.54
N ASP A 124 9.02 13.17 -9.02
CA ASP A 124 7.81 13.81 -8.49
C ASP A 124 7.08 12.90 -7.49
N VAL A 125 7.87 12.21 -6.64
CA VAL A 125 7.35 11.23 -5.68
C VAL A 125 6.52 11.94 -4.62
N GLN A 126 5.26 11.54 -4.49
CA GLN A 126 4.35 12.01 -3.46
C GLN A 126 3.91 10.83 -2.60
N ILE A 127 3.90 11.02 -1.30
CA ILE A 127 3.52 9.99 -0.33
C ILE A 127 2.47 10.57 0.61
N SER A 128 1.41 9.80 0.84
CA SER A 128 0.39 10.07 1.84
C SER A 128 0.07 8.79 2.60
N THR A 129 -0.49 8.92 3.79
CA THR A 129 -0.92 7.76 4.58
C THR A 129 -2.39 7.89 4.98
N PRO A 130 -3.33 7.69 4.03
CA PRO A 130 -4.75 7.94 4.24
C PRO A 130 -5.47 6.82 5.02
N GLY A 131 -4.75 6.02 5.78
CA GLY A 131 -5.31 4.93 6.58
C GLY A 131 -6.38 5.41 7.55
N LYS A 132 -7.33 4.52 7.86
CA LYS A 132 -8.49 4.82 8.72
C LYS A 132 -8.67 3.83 9.86
N LEU A 133 -7.79 2.83 9.97
CA LEU A 133 -7.98 1.69 10.87
C LEU A 133 -6.92 1.57 11.97
N ASP A 134 -5.90 2.41 11.98
CA ASP A 134 -4.78 2.31 12.92
C ASP A 134 -5.25 2.33 14.38
N VAL A 135 -6.16 3.27 14.70
CA VAL A 135 -6.73 3.40 16.05
C VAL A 135 -7.58 2.19 16.40
N ASP A 136 -8.44 1.74 15.48
CA ASP A 136 -9.31 0.57 15.68
C ASP A 136 -8.50 -0.71 15.89
N ILE A 137 -7.39 -0.88 15.15
CA ILE A 137 -6.49 -2.02 15.31
C ILE A 137 -5.92 -2.06 16.72
N VAL A 138 -5.41 -0.94 17.22
CA VAL A 138 -4.83 -0.84 18.57
C VAL A 138 -5.90 -1.02 19.63
N GLN A 139 -7.08 -0.38 19.52
CA GLN A 139 -8.21 -0.57 20.43
C GLN A 139 -8.64 -2.03 20.53
N ASN A 140 -8.75 -2.71 19.38
CA ASN A 140 -9.14 -4.12 19.36
C ASN A 140 -8.10 -5.02 20.04
N GLN A 141 -6.82 -4.68 19.95
CA GLN A 141 -5.78 -5.42 20.67
C GLN A 141 -5.81 -5.12 22.18
N ILE A 142 -6.07 -3.88 22.60
CA ILE A 142 -6.24 -3.52 24.01
C ILE A 142 -7.45 -4.26 24.62
N LYS A 143 -8.57 -4.40 23.89
CA LYS A 143 -9.74 -5.17 24.34
C LYS A 143 -9.41 -6.65 24.59
N LYS A 144 -8.54 -7.24 23.77
CA LYS A 144 -8.10 -8.64 23.90
C LYS A 144 -7.06 -8.83 25.01
N ASN A 145 -6.14 -7.89 25.13
CA ASN A 145 -5.06 -7.89 26.12
C ASN A 145 -4.85 -6.46 26.65
N PRO A 146 -5.43 -6.12 27.81
CA PRO A 146 -5.31 -4.77 28.36
C PRO A 146 -3.88 -4.30 28.63
N ASP A 147 -2.93 -5.22 28.81
CA ASP A 147 -1.54 -4.86 29.11
C ASP A 147 -0.65 -4.64 27.88
N ILE A 148 -1.22 -4.85 26.68
CA ILE A 148 -0.46 -4.72 25.42
C ILE A 148 0.03 -3.28 25.17
N VAL A 149 -0.67 -2.28 25.68
CA VAL A 149 -0.30 -0.87 25.66
C VAL A 149 -0.26 -0.35 27.08
N SER A 150 0.93 -0.16 27.63
CA SER A 150 1.13 0.31 29.00
C SER A 150 0.97 1.84 29.17
N ASN A 151 0.99 2.61 28.08
CA ASN A 151 0.93 4.06 28.12
C ASN A 151 -0.48 4.57 28.43
N ASN A 152 -0.66 5.17 29.60
CA ASN A 152 -1.95 5.70 30.06
C ASN A 152 -2.48 6.84 29.18
N PHE A 153 -1.63 7.67 28.59
CA PHE A 153 -2.07 8.73 27.69
C PHE A 153 -2.73 8.13 26.45
N ILE A 154 -2.10 7.14 25.82
CA ILE A 154 -2.66 6.44 24.67
C ILE A 154 -3.98 5.75 25.05
N ARG A 155 -4.03 5.06 26.18
CA ARG A 155 -5.27 4.44 26.66
C ARG A 155 -6.41 5.45 26.81
N ASN A 156 -6.12 6.63 27.39
CA ASN A 156 -7.11 7.70 27.54
C ASN A 156 -7.56 8.27 26.19
N MET A 157 -6.62 8.45 25.25
CA MET A 157 -6.96 8.88 23.88
C MET A 157 -7.89 7.88 23.19
N LEU A 158 -7.62 6.59 23.36
CA LEU A 158 -8.36 5.51 22.69
C LEU A 158 -9.61 5.06 23.44
N SER A 159 -9.93 5.59 24.63
CA SER A 159 -11.11 5.21 25.43
C SER A 159 -12.38 5.97 25.07
N ASP A 160 -12.28 7.00 24.25
CA ASP A 160 -13.38 7.88 23.85
C ASP A 160 -13.49 7.89 22.33
N ASP A 161 -14.68 7.65 21.81
CA ASP A 161 -14.89 7.49 20.36
C ASP A 161 -14.58 8.79 19.58
N ASN A 162 -14.92 9.96 20.11
CA ASN A 162 -14.64 11.23 19.44
C ASN A 162 -13.14 11.49 19.38
N LYS A 163 -12.41 11.30 20.50
CA LYS A 163 -10.95 11.43 20.53
C LYS A 163 -10.28 10.44 19.58
N SER A 164 -10.78 9.23 19.49
CA SER A 164 -10.28 8.17 18.60
C SER A 164 -10.41 8.58 17.13
N ILE A 165 -11.54 9.14 16.74
CA ILE A 165 -11.78 9.63 15.38
C ILE A 165 -10.86 10.82 15.06
N GLU A 166 -10.77 11.80 15.97
CA GLU A 166 -9.88 12.96 15.80
C GLU A 166 -8.40 12.54 15.71
N PHE A 167 -8.00 11.59 16.55
CA PHE A 167 -6.64 11.05 16.54
C PHE A 167 -6.35 10.30 15.23
N GLN A 168 -7.27 9.46 14.74
CA GLN A 168 -7.11 8.81 13.44
C GLN A 168 -6.98 9.83 12.31
N ASN A 169 -7.77 10.90 12.31
CA ASN A 169 -7.66 11.97 11.32
C ASN A 169 -6.30 12.68 11.41
N PHE A 170 -5.80 12.92 12.62
CA PHE A 170 -4.47 13.47 12.84
C PHE A 170 -3.37 12.55 12.26
N LEU A 171 -3.44 11.25 12.52
CA LEU A 171 -2.48 10.27 12.00
C LEU A 171 -2.44 10.29 10.46
N SER A 172 -3.62 10.25 9.83
CA SER A 172 -3.74 10.27 8.37
C SER A 172 -3.22 11.55 7.74
N ALA A 173 -3.48 12.70 8.37
CA ALA A 173 -3.06 14.01 7.86
C ALA A 173 -1.56 14.28 8.03
N ASN A 174 -0.88 13.58 8.94
CA ASN A 174 0.52 13.83 9.32
C ASN A 174 1.47 12.69 8.93
N GLN A 175 1.07 11.80 8.01
CA GLN A 175 1.88 10.66 7.55
C GLN A 175 2.27 9.69 8.68
N LEU A 176 1.36 9.47 9.62
CA LEU A 176 1.53 8.59 10.78
C LEU A 176 0.62 7.36 10.76
N SER A 177 -0.10 7.10 9.67
CA SER A 177 -0.87 5.88 9.48
C SER A 177 -0.02 4.80 8.79
N SER A 178 -0.30 3.53 9.10
CA SER A 178 0.42 2.38 8.53
C SER A 178 0.05 2.04 7.09
N HIS A 179 -0.96 2.68 6.53
CA HIS A 179 -1.36 2.46 5.13
C HIS A 179 -0.87 3.59 4.25
N ALA A 180 0.19 3.33 3.48
CA ALA A 180 0.81 4.32 2.60
C ALA A 180 0.29 4.25 1.17
N TRP A 181 0.13 5.41 0.55
CA TRP A 181 -0.08 5.61 -0.88
C TRP A 181 1.11 6.38 -1.45
N ILE A 182 1.77 5.79 -2.42
CA ILE A 182 2.94 6.34 -3.07
C ILE A 182 2.65 6.50 -4.56
N ILE A 183 2.89 7.69 -5.10
CA ILE A 183 2.80 7.96 -6.53
C ILE A 183 4.12 8.54 -7.02
N GLY A 184 4.60 8.06 -8.15
CA GLY A 184 5.80 8.57 -8.82
C GLY A 184 5.61 8.66 -10.33
N LYS A 185 6.27 9.61 -10.95
CA LYS A 185 6.19 9.87 -12.39
C LYS A 185 7.34 9.20 -13.12
N ASN A 186 7.06 8.56 -14.26
CA ASN A 186 8.07 8.07 -15.17
C ASN A 186 8.41 9.16 -16.22
N ASN A 187 9.59 9.71 -16.17
CA ASN A 187 10.05 10.72 -17.16
C ASN A 187 10.83 10.12 -18.34
N GLY A 188 10.98 8.78 -18.37
CA GLY A 188 11.74 8.07 -19.39
C GLY A 188 13.04 7.51 -18.90
#